data_d45b434795ce8f3d93da717a1f7931d1
#
_entry.id   d45b434795ce8f3d93da717a1f7931d1
#
_cell.length_a   1.000
_cell.length_b   1.000
_cell.length_c   1.000
_cell.angle_alpha   90.00
_cell.angle_beta   90.00
_cell.angle_gamma   90.00
#
_symmetry.space_group_name_H-M   'P 1'
#
loop_
_entity.id
_entity.type
_entity.pdbx_description
1 polymer ?
#
loop_
_entity_poly.entity_id
_entity_poly.type
_entity_poly.pdbx_seq_one_letter_code
_entity_poly.pdbx_strand_id
1 'polypeptide(L)'
;VASGLIAPWCLSRAEGSQAASTLAAVLAGEQVIALAWQPEQGCLEPDGTGLLATPQAEGSLRVSGTARFAAPASADGFLVAARLPEGLALGLLPRDRDGLVRLDEPAADGTASALLRLSDVRLAADELLARGPGAGSLLRDALDVALVASAAELVGLMDHALDLTLDYLRTRKQFGKPIGSFQALQHRAVDLWIQRQLARAAVDAAVAVLDSPGADARARTQAASSAKARAAHAALMLCNQSVQLHGAIGFTDEYELGIYLNRALSLSAWLGNAAEHRRRWGALADASGALTA
;
A
#
# COMPACT_ATOMS: atom_id res chain seq x y z
N VAL A 1 -5.65 -3.47 -4.02
CA VAL A 1 -4.30 -3.05 -4.47
C VAL A 1 -3.28 -4.16 -4.27
N ALA A 2 -3.11 -4.70 -3.04
CA ALA A 2 -2.03 -5.64 -2.74
C ALA A 2 -1.98 -6.84 -3.70
N SER A 3 -3.01 -7.69 -3.69
CA SER A 3 -3.05 -8.90 -4.52
C SER A 3 -3.37 -8.64 -5.99
N GLY A 4 -4.23 -7.65 -6.27
CA GLY A 4 -4.68 -7.35 -7.65
C GLY A 4 -3.71 -6.50 -8.47
N LEU A 5 -2.63 -5.97 -7.86
CA LEU A 5 -1.69 -5.10 -8.56
C LEU A 5 -0.23 -5.55 -8.38
N ILE A 6 0.26 -5.72 -7.15
CA ILE A 6 1.67 -6.03 -6.89
C ILE A 6 2.06 -7.39 -7.48
N ALA A 7 1.28 -8.43 -7.20
CA ALA A 7 1.59 -9.76 -7.69
C ALA A 7 1.52 -9.83 -9.23
N PRO A 8 0.45 -9.37 -9.91
CA PRO A 8 0.42 -9.29 -11.38
C PRO A 8 1.57 -8.47 -11.97
N TRP A 9 1.93 -7.35 -11.33
CA TRP A 9 3.05 -6.53 -11.79
C TRP A 9 4.37 -7.31 -11.78
N CYS A 10 4.69 -8.00 -10.69
CA CYS A 10 5.90 -8.81 -10.59
C CYS A 10 5.87 -10.01 -11.54
N LEU A 11 4.74 -10.73 -11.58
CA LEU A 11 4.56 -11.93 -12.41
C LEU A 11 4.64 -11.63 -13.91
N SER A 12 4.10 -10.48 -14.36
CA SER A 12 4.13 -10.09 -15.78
C SER A 12 5.54 -9.73 -16.28
N ARG A 13 6.50 -9.52 -15.37
CA ARG A 13 7.90 -9.16 -15.68
C ARG A 13 8.88 -10.25 -15.32
N ALA A 14 8.40 -11.32 -14.72
CA ALA A 14 9.20 -12.51 -14.44
C ALA A 14 9.23 -13.44 -15.64
N GLU A 15 10.34 -14.16 -15.79
CA GLU A 15 10.49 -15.20 -16.80
C GLU A 15 10.10 -16.56 -16.22
N GLY A 16 9.67 -17.48 -17.09
CA GLY A 16 9.37 -18.86 -16.73
C GLY A 16 7.89 -19.24 -16.77
N SER A 17 7.63 -20.53 -16.92
CA SER A 17 6.28 -21.08 -17.09
C SER A 17 5.41 -20.94 -15.85
N GLN A 18 6.00 -21.05 -14.66
CA GLN A 18 5.30 -20.92 -13.39
C GLN A 18 4.81 -19.48 -13.17
N ALA A 19 5.63 -18.47 -13.50
CA ALA A 19 5.21 -17.07 -13.43
C ALA A 19 4.01 -16.82 -14.37
N ALA A 20 4.08 -17.30 -15.60
CA ALA A 20 3.01 -17.14 -16.59
C ALA A 20 1.71 -17.84 -16.17
N SER A 21 1.78 -19.09 -15.68
CA SER A 21 0.60 -19.83 -15.20
C SER A 21 -0.03 -19.20 -13.97
N THR A 22 0.80 -18.75 -13.00
CA THR A 22 0.31 -18.05 -11.81
C THR A 22 -0.33 -16.71 -12.17
N LEU A 23 0.28 -15.95 -13.12
CA LEU A 23 -0.32 -14.71 -13.60
C LEU A 23 -1.71 -14.95 -14.21
N ALA A 24 -1.85 -15.98 -15.06
CA ALA A 24 -3.13 -16.33 -15.65
C ALA A 24 -4.19 -16.66 -14.58
N ALA A 25 -3.85 -17.46 -13.58
CA ALA A 25 -4.73 -17.83 -12.48
C ALA A 25 -5.12 -16.61 -11.61
N VAL A 26 -4.18 -15.70 -11.34
CA VAL A 26 -4.47 -14.46 -10.60
C VAL A 26 -5.39 -13.53 -11.41
N LEU A 27 -5.17 -13.38 -12.72
CA LEU A 27 -6.03 -12.56 -13.59
C LEU A 27 -7.42 -13.17 -13.76
N ALA A 28 -7.55 -14.50 -13.74
CA ALA A 28 -8.83 -15.20 -13.75
C ALA A 28 -9.57 -15.14 -12.40
N GLY A 29 -8.92 -14.66 -11.31
CA GLY A 29 -9.49 -14.65 -9.96
C GLY A 29 -9.46 -16.04 -9.27
N GLU A 30 -8.72 -16.98 -9.81
CA GLU A 30 -8.60 -18.35 -9.28
C GLU A 30 -7.57 -18.46 -8.15
N GLN A 31 -6.61 -17.52 -8.12
CA GLN A 31 -5.58 -17.44 -7.08
C GLN A 31 -5.39 -16.02 -6.56
N VAL A 32 -5.11 -15.91 -5.28
CA VAL A 32 -4.76 -14.68 -4.60
C VAL A 32 -3.33 -14.80 -4.07
N ILE A 33 -2.44 -13.92 -4.55
CA ILE A 33 -1.03 -13.89 -4.12
C ILE A 33 -0.78 -12.61 -3.32
N ALA A 34 -0.22 -12.73 -2.13
CA ALA A 34 0.17 -11.60 -1.29
C ALA A 34 1.68 -11.41 -1.28
N LEU A 35 2.13 -10.16 -1.23
CA LEU A 35 3.56 -9.82 -1.08
C LEU A 35 3.98 -9.94 0.39
N ALA A 36 5.10 -10.63 0.63
CA ALA A 36 5.70 -10.84 1.94
C ALA A 36 7.18 -10.46 1.95
N TRP A 37 7.51 -9.33 2.58
CA TRP A 37 8.89 -8.83 2.64
C TRP A 37 9.18 -7.99 3.90
N GLN A 38 8.25 -7.11 4.32
CA GLN A 38 8.48 -6.18 5.42
C GLN A 38 8.66 -6.91 6.75
N PRO A 39 9.73 -6.66 7.52
CA PRO A 39 9.86 -7.20 8.86
C PRO A 39 9.02 -6.43 9.88
N GLU A 40 8.88 -5.11 9.68
CA GLU A 40 8.20 -4.18 10.59
C GLU A 40 7.63 -2.97 9.84
N GLN A 41 6.78 -2.21 10.51
CA GLN A 41 6.24 -0.97 9.97
C GLN A 41 7.35 0.07 9.78
N GLY A 42 7.27 0.85 8.70
CA GLY A 42 8.26 1.88 8.37
C GLY A 42 9.44 1.39 7.55
N CYS A 43 9.59 0.09 7.35
CA CYS A 43 10.54 -0.44 6.38
C CYS A 43 9.98 -0.24 4.96
N LEU A 44 10.54 0.70 4.20
CA LEU A 44 10.06 1.08 2.87
C LEU A 44 11.00 0.66 1.73
N GLU A 45 12.23 0.28 2.05
CA GLU A 45 13.20 -0.12 1.04
C GLU A 45 13.25 -1.66 0.89
N PRO A 46 13.29 -2.17 -0.35
CA PRO A 46 13.31 -3.61 -0.61
C PRO A 46 14.39 -4.39 0.14
N ASP A 47 15.58 -3.81 0.28
CA ASP A 47 16.73 -4.45 0.95
C ASP A 47 16.52 -4.60 2.47
N GLY A 48 15.54 -3.90 3.05
CA GLY A 48 15.14 -4.01 4.45
C GLY A 48 14.34 -5.26 4.77
N THR A 49 14.20 -6.21 3.83
CA THR A 49 13.44 -7.45 4.08
C THR A 49 13.93 -8.20 5.32
N GLY A 50 12.98 -8.76 6.08
CA GLY A 50 13.25 -9.63 7.24
C GLY A 50 13.50 -11.09 6.88
N LEU A 51 13.49 -11.44 5.59
CA LEU A 51 13.75 -12.78 5.09
C LEU A 51 15.19 -12.89 4.57
N LEU A 52 15.88 -13.94 4.97
CA LEU A 52 17.24 -14.27 4.54
C LEU A 52 17.21 -15.53 3.69
N ALA A 53 17.92 -15.53 2.56
CA ALA A 53 18.03 -16.66 1.68
C ALA A 53 19.48 -17.19 1.63
N THR A 54 19.63 -18.50 1.71
CA THR A 54 20.90 -19.20 1.57
C THR A 54 20.86 -20.05 0.30
N PRO A 55 21.80 -19.85 -0.66
CA PRO A 55 21.88 -20.68 -1.85
C PRO A 55 22.10 -22.16 -1.54
N GLN A 56 21.43 -23.02 -2.31
CA GLN A 56 21.57 -24.48 -2.26
C GLN A 56 21.95 -25.01 -3.64
N ALA A 57 22.14 -26.31 -3.71
CA ALA A 57 22.37 -26.99 -4.98
C ALA A 57 21.21 -26.78 -5.96
N GLU A 58 21.47 -26.94 -7.24
CA GLU A 58 20.49 -26.87 -8.34
C GLU A 58 19.74 -25.52 -8.42
N GLY A 59 20.34 -24.43 -7.92
CA GLY A 59 19.78 -23.09 -7.98
C GLY A 59 18.65 -22.81 -7.00
N SER A 60 18.30 -23.77 -6.13
CA SER A 60 17.30 -23.58 -5.08
C SER A 60 17.84 -22.73 -3.94
N LEU A 61 16.94 -22.22 -3.09
CA LEU A 61 17.27 -21.42 -1.90
C LEU A 61 16.62 -22.02 -0.66
N ARG A 62 17.24 -21.77 0.49
CA ARG A 62 16.61 -21.93 1.81
C ARG A 62 16.32 -20.56 2.38
N VAL A 63 15.07 -20.33 2.79
CA VAL A 63 14.60 -19.03 3.26
C VAL A 63 14.18 -19.14 4.71
N SER A 64 14.71 -18.24 5.55
CA SER A 64 14.35 -18.12 6.96
C SER A 64 14.13 -16.67 7.35
N GLY A 65 13.32 -16.43 8.38
CA GLY A 65 13.06 -15.09 8.90
C GLY A 65 11.57 -14.80 9.06
N THR A 66 11.25 -13.52 9.16
CA THR A 66 9.89 -13.05 9.41
C THR A 66 9.51 -11.97 8.41
N ALA A 67 8.29 -12.05 7.86
CA ALA A 67 7.67 -11.00 7.08
C ALA A 67 6.27 -10.71 7.63
N ARG A 68 5.91 -9.44 7.77
CA ARG A 68 4.60 -8.98 8.24
C ARG A 68 3.83 -8.28 7.13
N PHE A 69 2.59 -8.00 7.41
CA PHE A 69 1.70 -7.21 6.56
C PHE A 69 1.45 -7.81 5.17
N ALA A 70 1.63 -9.14 5.03
CA ALA A 70 1.25 -9.82 3.80
C ALA A 70 -0.28 -9.81 3.67
N ALA A 71 -0.81 -9.03 2.75
CA ALA A 71 -2.25 -8.81 2.58
C ALA A 71 -2.74 -9.28 1.19
N PRO A 72 -3.90 -9.97 1.17
CA PRO A 72 -4.73 -10.37 2.31
C PRO A 72 -4.17 -11.59 3.04
N ALA A 73 -4.53 -11.77 4.32
CA ALA A 73 -4.14 -12.96 5.09
C ALA A 73 -4.67 -14.26 4.49
N SER A 74 -5.80 -14.20 3.78
CA SER A 74 -6.45 -15.35 3.10
C SER A 74 -5.76 -15.76 1.79
N ALA A 75 -4.62 -15.17 1.41
CA ALA A 75 -3.93 -15.48 0.17
C ALA A 75 -3.60 -16.98 0.03
N ASP A 76 -3.64 -17.47 -1.21
CA ASP A 76 -3.35 -18.87 -1.58
C ASP A 76 -1.84 -19.12 -1.69
N GLY A 77 -1.07 -18.03 -1.86
CA GLY A 77 0.39 -18.08 -1.91
C GLY A 77 1.00 -16.72 -1.63
N PHE A 78 2.32 -16.71 -1.50
CA PHE A 78 3.09 -15.54 -1.15
C PHE A 78 4.21 -15.29 -2.16
N LEU A 79 4.27 -14.07 -2.68
CA LEU A 79 5.45 -13.54 -3.32
C LEU A 79 6.41 -13.09 -2.21
N VAL A 80 7.45 -13.86 -1.98
CA VAL A 80 8.45 -13.57 -0.94
C VAL A 80 9.65 -12.85 -1.52
N ALA A 81 10.13 -11.82 -0.81
CA ALA A 81 11.39 -11.17 -1.13
C ALA A 81 12.40 -11.46 -0.02
N ALA A 82 13.46 -12.19 -0.34
CA ALA A 82 14.48 -12.59 0.62
C ALA A 82 15.86 -12.06 0.20
N ARG A 83 16.68 -11.67 1.21
CA ARG A 83 18.03 -11.12 0.99
C ARG A 83 19.02 -12.23 0.72
N LEU A 84 19.84 -12.00 -0.30
CA LEU A 84 21.03 -12.74 -0.66
C LEU A 84 22.27 -11.86 -0.47
N PRO A 85 23.50 -12.43 -0.41
CA PRO A 85 24.72 -11.64 -0.43
C PRO A 85 24.85 -10.71 -1.65
N GLU A 86 24.34 -11.14 -2.79
CA GLU A 86 24.39 -10.41 -4.07
C GLU A 86 23.14 -9.55 -4.37
N GLY A 87 22.22 -9.36 -3.41
CA GLY A 87 20.98 -8.60 -3.60
C GLY A 87 19.75 -9.32 -3.09
N LEU A 88 18.66 -9.31 -3.83
CA LEU A 88 17.40 -9.96 -3.46
C LEU A 88 17.11 -11.18 -4.33
N ALA A 89 16.28 -12.07 -3.78
CA ALA A 89 15.55 -13.08 -4.52
C ALA A 89 14.05 -12.84 -4.35
N LEU A 90 13.30 -12.87 -5.44
CA LEU A 90 11.84 -12.89 -5.44
C LEU A 90 11.39 -14.28 -5.85
N GLY A 91 10.46 -14.86 -5.11
CA GLY A 91 9.94 -16.19 -5.43
C GLY A 91 8.51 -16.40 -4.92
N LEU A 92 7.88 -17.44 -5.41
CA LEU A 92 6.52 -17.83 -5.07
C LEU A 92 6.53 -18.99 -4.10
N LEU A 93 5.81 -18.85 -2.99
CA LEU A 93 5.58 -19.92 -2.01
C LEU A 93 4.08 -20.19 -1.88
N PRO A 94 3.62 -21.44 -2.01
CA PRO A 94 2.26 -21.85 -1.60
C PRO A 94 2.04 -21.59 -0.10
N ARG A 95 0.79 -21.35 0.29
CA ARG A 95 0.42 -21.07 1.70
C ARG A 95 0.67 -22.22 2.67
N ASP A 96 0.71 -23.44 2.18
CA ASP A 96 0.87 -24.70 2.92
C ASP A 96 2.29 -25.26 2.87
N ARG A 97 3.28 -24.44 2.49
CA ARG A 97 4.68 -24.83 2.39
C ARG A 97 5.21 -25.28 3.75
N ASP A 98 5.90 -26.42 3.80
CA ASP A 98 6.60 -26.91 4.97
C ASP A 98 7.60 -25.85 5.51
N GLY A 99 7.56 -25.63 6.83
CA GLY A 99 8.40 -24.63 7.50
C GLY A 99 7.85 -23.21 7.46
N LEU A 100 6.71 -22.97 6.82
CA LEU A 100 6.01 -21.69 6.82
C LEU A 100 4.87 -21.70 7.85
N VAL A 101 4.92 -20.78 8.80
CA VAL A 101 3.85 -20.55 9.79
C VAL A 101 3.23 -19.18 9.52
N ARG A 102 1.90 -19.15 9.41
CA ARG A 102 1.09 -17.95 9.19
C ARG A 102 0.28 -17.61 10.43
N LEU A 103 0.30 -16.35 10.83
CA LEU A 103 -0.54 -15.79 11.89
C LEU A 103 -1.30 -14.59 11.32
N ASP A 104 -2.62 -14.59 11.45
CA ASP A 104 -3.45 -13.51 10.93
C ASP A 104 -3.45 -12.31 11.89
N GLU A 105 -3.24 -11.12 11.36
CA GLU A 105 -3.24 -9.85 12.08
C GLU A 105 -4.43 -9.02 11.59
N PRO A 106 -5.49 -8.86 12.43
CA PRO A 106 -6.67 -8.08 12.03
C PRO A 106 -6.34 -6.58 11.93
N ALA A 107 -7.00 -5.91 10.97
CA ALA A 107 -6.90 -4.47 10.74
C ALA A 107 -8.20 -3.76 11.15
N ALA A 108 -8.13 -2.43 11.31
CA ALA A 108 -9.25 -1.60 11.76
C ALA A 108 -10.47 -1.65 10.82
N ASP A 109 -10.26 -1.92 9.54
CA ASP A 109 -11.31 -1.97 8.50
C ASP A 109 -11.93 -3.37 8.32
N GLY A 110 -11.69 -4.30 9.26
CA GLY A 110 -12.19 -5.67 9.19
C GLY A 110 -11.42 -6.59 8.23
N THR A 111 -10.41 -6.09 7.52
CA THR A 111 -9.48 -6.93 6.76
C THR A 111 -8.44 -7.56 7.68
N ALA A 112 -7.64 -8.49 7.15
CA ALA A 112 -6.48 -9.04 7.86
C ALA A 112 -5.27 -9.13 6.94
N SER A 113 -4.09 -8.87 7.51
CA SER A 113 -2.81 -9.23 6.95
C SER A 113 -2.21 -10.44 7.67
N ALA A 114 -1.20 -11.06 7.09
CA ALA A 114 -0.50 -12.17 7.70
C ALA A 114 0.90 -11.76 8.18
N LEU A 115 1.26 -12.25 9.37
CA LEU A 115 2.62 -12.42 9.82
C LEU A 115 3.08 -13.81 9.37
N LEU A 116 4.15 -13.88 8.59
CA LEU A 116 4.78 -15.11 8.12
C LEU A 116 6.09 -15.34 8.87
N ARG A 117 6.26 -16.55 9.41
CA ARG A 117 7.53 -17.04 9.93
C ARG A 117 8.01 -18.20 9.07
N LEU A 118 9.19 -18.06 8.50
CA LEU A 118 9.82 -19.05 7.67
C LEU A 118 11.01 -19.66 8.42
N SER A 119 11.03 -20.99 8.51
CA SER A 119 12.10 -21.75 9.15
C SER A 119 12.65 -22.75 8.14
N ASP A 120 13.77 -22.40 7.53
CA ASP A 120 14.47 -23.24 6.53
C ASP A 120 13.58 -23.69 5.37
N VAL A 121 12.70 -22.78 4.89
CA VAL A 121 11.73 -23.07 3.82
C VAL A 121 12.47 -23.21 2.50
N ARG A 122 12.25 -24.30 1.78
CA ARG A 122 12.79 -24.49 0.44
C ARG A 122 12.03 -23.65 -0.59
N LEU A 123 12.79 -22.87 -1.36
CA LEU A 123 12.32 -22.19 -2.57
C LEU A 123 13.06 -22.83 -3.76
N ALA A 124 12.33 -23.55 -4.60
CA ALA A 124 12.89 -24.25 -5.73
C ALA A 124 13.30 -23.28 -6.86
N ALA A 125 14.17 -23.72 -7.76
CA ALA A 125 14.68 -22.86 -8.82
C ALA A 125 13.58 -22.36 -9.77
N ASP A 126 12.58 -23.18 -10.05
CA ASP A 126 11.42 -22.85 -10.88
C ASP A 126 10.37 -21.95 -10.18
N GLU A 127 10.44 -21.85 -8.85
CA GLU A 127 9.62 -20.91 -8.05
C GLU A 127 10.25 -19.51 -7.96
N LEU A 128 11.51 -19.35 -8.40
CA LEU A 128 12.19 -18.05 -8.44
C LEU A 128 11.70 -17.23 -9.63
N LEU A 129 11.28 -16.01 -9.35
CA LEU A 129 10.85 -15.03 -10.35
C LEU A 129 11.97 -14.10 -10.79
N ALA A 130 12.84 -13.73 -9.86
CA ALA A 130 13.98 -12.85 -10.12
C ALA A 130 15.05 -13.04 -9.04
N ARG A 131 16.33 -12.74 -9.38
CA ARG A 131 17.46 -12.82 -8.46
C ARG A 131 18.47 -11.70 -8.71
N GLY A 132 19.19 -11.29 -7.67
CA GLY A 132 20.22 -10.26 -7.74
C GLY A 132 19.65 -8.82 -7.85
N PRO A 133 20.42 -7.90 -8.46
CA PRO A 133 20.02 -6.48 -8.54
C PRO A 133 18.68 -6.24 -9.25
N GLY A 134 18.35 -7.05 -10.25
CA GLY A 134 17.06 -6.97 -10.97
C GLY A 134 15.86 -7.25 -10.09
N ALA A 135 15.98 -8.14 -9.12
CA ALA A 135 14.91 -8.45 -8.18
C ALA A 135 14.56 -7.24 -7.29
N GLY A 136 15.57 -6.51 -6.80
CA GLY A 136 15.37 -5.30 -6.02
C GLY A 136 14.70 -4.18 -6.82
N SER A 137 15.08 -3.99 -8.06
CA SER A 137 14.44 -3.01 -8.96
C SER A 137 13.01 -3.37 -9.26
N LEU A 138 12.74 -4.65 -9.59
CA LEU A 138 11.38 -5.13 -9.84
C LEU A 138 10.45 -4.91 -8.64
N LEU A 139 10.92 -5.24 -7.44
CA LEU A 139 10.14 -5.02 -6.22
C LEU A 139 9.91 -3.54 -5.95
N ARG A 140 10.92 -2.69 -6.13
CA ARG A 140 10.79 -1.23 -5.94
C ARG A 140 9.74 -0.64 -6.88
N ASP A 141 9.80 -0.99 -8.17
CA ASP A 141 8.82 -0.53 -9.14
C ASP A 141 7.40 -0.97 -8.79
N ALA A 142 7.23 -2.23 -8.35
CA ALA A 142 5.94 -2.74 -7.90
C ALA A 142 5.41 -1.99 -6.67
N LEU A 143 6.29 -1.67 -5.71
CA LEU A 143 5.93 -0.90 -4.51
C LEU A 143 5.56 0.54 -4.85
N ASP A 144 6.28 1.21 -5.76
CA ASP A 144 5.96 2.58 -6.19
C ASP A 144 4.58 2.64 -6.87
N VAL A 145 4.25 1.68 -7.73
CA VAL A 145 2.91 1.57 -8.31
C VAL A 145 1.85 1.31 -7.24
N ALA A 146 2.12 0.42 -6.27
CA ALA A 146 1.22 0.13 -5.17
C ALA A 146 0.97 1.35 -4.26
N LEU A 147 1.98 2.16 -4.02
CA LEU A 147 1.86 3.41 -3.26
C LEU A 147 0.92 4.40 -3.95
N VAL A 148 1.09 4.61 -5.25
CA VAL A 148 0.23 5.51 -6.03
C VAL A 148 -1.20 4.97 -6.10
N ALA A 149 -1.39 3.66 -6.31
CA ALA A 149 -2.71 3.04 -6.31
C ALA A 149 -3.42 3.15 -4.94
N SER A 150 -2.68 2.94 -3.84
CA SER A 150 -3.24 3.13 -2.49
C SER A 150 -3.57 4.60 -2.20
N ALA A 151 -2.80 5.54 -2.73
CA ALA A 151 -3.10 6.96 -2.64
C ALA A 151 -4.35 7.33 -3.44
N ALA A 152 -4.55 6.72 -4.62
CA ALA A 152 -5.76 6.89 -5.42
C ALA A 152 -7.00 6.31 -4.70
N GLU A 153 -6.88 5.15 -4.06
CA GLU A 153 -7.96 4.58 -3.22
C GLU A 153 -8.33 5.53 -2.07
N LEU A 154 -7.34 6.13 -1.39
CA LEU A 154 -7.58 7.14 -0.36
C LEU A 154 -8.29 8.39 -0.90
N VAL A 155 -8.00 8.81 -2.13
CA VAL A 155 -8.74 9.91 -2.79
C VAL A 155 -10.19 9.52 -3.03
N GLY A 156 -10.47 8.31 -3.51
CA GLY A 156 -11.84 7.81 -3.67
C GLY A 156 -12.63 7.73 -2.37
N LEU A 157 -11.97 7.33 -1.26
CA LEU A 157 -12.59 7.37 0.07
C LEU A 157 -12.95 8.80 0.50
N MET A 158 -12.04 9.76 0.24
CA MET A 158 -12.30 11.17 0.54
C MET A 158 -13.45 11.73 -0.28
N ASP A 159 -13.57 11.34 -1.56
CA ASP A 159 -14.67 11.77 -2.42
C ASP A 159 -16.01 11.42 -1.78
N HIS A 160 -16.20 10.16 -1.45
CA HIS A 160 -17.47 9.69 -0.91
C HIS A 160 -17.75 10.22 0.51
N ALA A 161 -16.75 10.20 1.40
CA ALA A 161 -16.90 10.73 2.76
C ALA A 161 -17.25 12.24 2.75
N LEU A 162 -16.70 13.00 1.81
CA LEU A 162 -17.03 14.41 1.65
C LEU A 162 -18.45 14.60 1.13
N ASP A 163 -18.88 13.83 0.13
CA ASP A 163 -20.24 13.91 -0.44
C ASP A 163 -21.28 13.59 0.64
N LEU A 164 -21.10 12.52 1.41
CA LEU A 164 -21.95 12.19 2.58
C LEU A 164 -22.02 13.34 3.56
N THR A 165 -20.88 13.96 3.85
CA THR A 165 -20.80 15.08 4.79
C THR A 165 -21.53 16.32 4.28
N LEU A 166 -21.36 16.66 3.00
CA LEU A 166 -22.05 17.80 2.39
C LEU A 166 -23.56 17.60 2.37
N ASP A 167 -24.03 16.40 2.06
CA ASP A 167 -25.45 16.08 2.05
C ASP A 167 -26.06 16.11 3.47
N TYR A 168 -25.33 15.62 4.47
CA TYR A 168 -25.75 15.76 5.85
C TYR A 168 -25.85 17.23 6.29
N LEU A 169 -24.86 18.06 5.95
CA LEU A 169 -24.90 19.50 6.28
C LEU A 169 -26.07 20.22 5.61
N ARG A 170 -26.51 19.80 4.42
CA ARG A 170 -27.65 20.37 3.70
C ARG A 170 -29.00 19.94 4.28
N THR A 171 -29.08 18.72 4.79
CA THR A 171 -30.35 18.10 5.23
C THR A 171 -30.62 18.23 6.72
N ARG A 172 -29.57 18.13 7.56
CA ARG A 172 -29.71 18.21 9.01
C ARG A 172 -30.11 19.60 9.45
N LYS A 173 -31.21 19.71 10.21
CA LYS A 173 -31.69 20.98 10.76
C LYS A 173 -31.41 21.08 12.26
N GLN A 174 -30.87 22.20 12.68
CA GLN A 174 -30.73 22.64 14.07
C GLN A 174 -30.87 24.17 14.12
N PHE A 175 -31.35 24.71 15.25
CA PHE A 175 -31.57 26.13 15.41
C PHE A 175 -32.47 26.74 14.31
N GLY A 176 -33.47 25.97 13.86
CA GLY A 176 -34.48 26.39 12.89
C GLY A 176 -34.04 26.36 11.41
N LYS A 177 -32.82 25.92 11.08
CA LYS A 177 -32.31 25.91 9.71
C LYS A 177 -31.31 24.77 9.45
N PRO A 178 -31.00 24.45 8.16
CA PRO A 178 -29.94 23.49 7.85
C PRO A 178 -28.62 23.91 8.48
N ILE A 179 -27.89 22.95 9.06
CA ILE A 179 -26.63 23.26 9.74
C ILE A 179 -25.54 23.75 8.76
N GLY A 180 -25.59 23.36 7.49
CA GLY A 180 -24.72 23.88 6.44
C GLY A 180 -24.91 25.37 6.10
N SER A 181 -25.94 26.04 6.68
CA SER A 181 -26.11 27.50 6.57
C SER A 181 -25.21 28.27 7.55
N PHE A 182 -24.55 27.60 8.50
CA PHE A 182 -23.63 28.25 9.44
C PHE A 182 -22.24 28.39 8.80
N GLN A 183 -21.72 29.62 8.77
CA GLN A 183 -20.46 29.95 8.11
C GLN A 183 -19.27 29.12 8.63
N ALA A 184 -19.23 28.83 9.94
CA ALA A 184 -18.19 28.01 10.54
C ALA A 184 -18.13 26.59 9.94
N LEU A 185 -19.28 25.99 9.59
CA LEU A 185 -19.36 24.67 8.97
C LEU A 185 -19.04 24.74 7.46
N GLN A 186 -19.44 25.83 6.79
CA GLN A 186 -19.09 26.08 5.39
C GLN A 186 -17.57 26.18 5.22
N HIS A 187 -16.88 26.93 6.08
CA HIS A 187 -15.42 27.05 6.03
C HIS A 187 -14.73 25.70 6.22
N ARG A 188 -15.18 24.89 7.21
CA ARG A 188 -14.66 23.53 7.38
C ARG A 188 -14.86 22.66 6.15
N ALA A 189 -16.05 22.70 5.54
CA ALA A 189 -16.35 21.93 4.33
C ALA A 189 -15.43 22.34 3.16
N VAL A 190 -15.17 23.65 3.00
CA VAL A 190 -14.24 24.16 1.98
C VAL A 190 -12.81 23.69 2.27
N ASP A 191 -12.35 23.73 3.52
CA ASP A 191 -11.03 23.23 3.89
C ASP A 191 -10.87 21.72 3.54
N LEU A 192 -11.89 20.91 3.83
CA LEU A 192 -11.89 19.49 3.46
C LEU A 192 -11.84 19.29 1.94
N TRP A 193 -12.61 20.06 1.20
CA TRP A 193 -12.58 20.03 -0.26
C TRP A 193 -11.20 20.40 -0.82
N ILE A 194 -10.54 21.43 -0.27
CA ILE A 194 -9.17 21.82 -0.66
C ILE A 194 -8.19 20.68 -0.41
N GLN A 195 -8.26 20.04 0.77
CA GLN A 195 -7.35 18.92 1.10
C GLN A 195 -7.51 17.75 0.14
N ARG A 196 -8.74 17.41 -0.22
CA ARG A 196 -9.06 16.38 -1.21
C ARG A 196 -8.51 16.76 -2.60
N GLN A 197 -8.67 18.01 -3.05
CA GLN A 197 -8.16 18.48 -4.34
C GLN A 197 -6.64 18.40 -4.42
N LEU A 198 -5.94 18.83 -3.35
CA LEU A 198 -4.48 18.74 -3.28
C LEU A 198 -3.99 17.28 -3.27
N ALA A 199 -4.72 16.37 -2.64
CA ALA A 199 -4.39 14.94 -2.66
C ALA A 199 -4.56 14.35 -4.07
N ARG A 200 -5.66 14.69 -4.76
CA ARG A 200 -5.90 14.28 -6.15
C ARG A 200 -4.80 14.78 -7.07
N ALA A 201 -4.46 16.05 -7.02
CA ALA A 201 -3.40 16.61 -7.83
C ALA A 201 -2.03 15.92 -7.60
N ALA A 202 -1.72 15.54 -6.35
CA ALA A 202 -0.50 14.81 -6.04
C ALA A 202 -0.51 13.37 -6.63
N VAL A 203 -1.66 12.71 -6.63
CA VAL A 203 -1.83 11.39 -7.26
C VAL A 203 -1.70 11.49 -8.78
N ASP A 204 -2.38 12.44 -9.40
CA ASP A 204 -2.33 12.66 -10.86
C ASP A 204 -0.89 12.97 -11.33
N ALA A 205 -0.17 13.81 -10.58
CA ALA A 205 1.23 14.09 -10.86
C ALA A 205 2.12 12.84 -10.73
N ALA A 206 1.88 12.00 -9.71
CA ALA A 206 2.64 10.77 -9.54
C ALA A 206 2.37 9.75 -10.66
N VAL A 207 1.11 9.60 -11.09
CA VAL A 207 0.75 8.76 -12.26
C VAL A 207 1.51 9.23 -13.49
N ALA A 208 1.51 10.54 -13.78
CA ALA A 208 2.21 11.10 -14.93
C ALA A 208 3.72 10.81 -14.91
N VAL A 209 4.35 10.82 -13.71
CA VAL A 209 5.76 10.44 -13.57
C VAL A 209 5.97 8.93 -13.76
N LEU A 210 5.10 8.08 -13.19
CA LEU A 210 5.21 6.63 -13.34
C LEU A 210 5.03 6.17 -14.79
N ASP A 211 4.20 6.85 -15.54
CA ASP A 211 3.93 6.56 -16.96
C ASP A 211 4.97 7.19 -17.91
N SER A 212 5.83 8.08 -17.41
CA SER A 212 6.86 8.73 -18.23
C SER A 212 8.02 7.77 -18.54
N PRO A 213 8.32 7.50 -19.82
CA PRO A 213 9.45 6.65 -20.20
C PRO A 213 10.82 7.21 -19.78
N GLY A 214 10.92 8.53 -19.55
CA GLY A 214 12.16 9.19 -19.16
C GLY A 214 12.37 9.35 -17.67
N ALA A 215 11.41 8.94 -16.83
CA ALA A 215 11.54 9.04 -15.39
C ALA A 215 12.49 7.96 -14.85
N ASP A 216 13.53 8.39 -14.16
CA ASP A 216 14.43 7.49 -13.45
C ASP A 216 13.78 6.89 -12.19
N ALA A 217 14.37 5.85 -11.62
CA ALA A 217 13.85 5.15 -10.45
C ALA A 217 13.67 6.07 -9.25
N ARG A 218 14.53 7.08 -9.09
CA ARG A 218 14.46 8.05 -8.02
C ARG A 218 13.26 8.98 -8.16
N ALA A 219 13.06 9.56 -9.34
CA ALA A 219 11.91 10.42 -9.63
C ALA A 219 10.59 9.67 -9.40
N ARG A 220 10.51 8.41 -9.83
CA ARG A 220 9.37 7.52 -9.60
C ARG A 220 9.10 7.33 -8.10
N THR A 221 10.11 6.97 -7.33
CA THR A 221 9.99 6.75 -5.88
C THR A 221 9.63 8.05 -5.12
N GLN A 222 10.19 9.20 -5.53
CA GLN A 222 9.83 10.50 -4.96
C GLN A 222 8.37 10.85 -5.22
N ALA A 223 7.90 10.69 -6.45
CA ALA A 223 6.53 10.95 -6.84
C ALA A 223 5.54 10.06 -6.07
N ALA A 224 5.81 8.76 -5.99
CA ALA A 224 5.00 7.80 -5.25
C ALA A 224 4.94 8.13 -3.75
N SER A 225 6.08 8.48 -3.13
CA SER A 225 6.15 8.87 -1.72
C SER A 225 5.41 10.18 -1.46
N SER A 226 5.49 11.16 -2.37
CA SER A 226 4.75 12.43 -2.29
C SER A 226 3.24 12.20 -2.32
N ALA A 227 2.75 11.44 -3.29
CA ALA A 227 1.33 11.10 -3.43
C ALA A 227 0.81 10.38 -2.19
N LYS A 228 1.52 9.36 -1.71
CA LYS A 228 1.14 8.58 -0.52
C LYS A 228 1.13 9.45 0.73
N ALA A 229 2.15 10.26 0.97
CA ALA A 229 2.22 11.16 2.13
C ALA A 229 1.06 12.16 2.14
N ARG A 230 0.74 12.73 0.97
CA ARG A 230 -0.32 13.72 0.84
C ARG A 230 -1.70 13.10 1.02
N ALA A 231 -1.99 11.98 0.33
CA ALA A 231 -3.27 11.32 0.39
C ALA A 231 -3.56 10.72 1.78
N ALA A 232 -2.58 10.06 2.42
CA ALA A 232 -2.74 9.50 3.75
C ALA A 232 -3.05 10.57 4.82
N HIS A 233 -2.34 11.71 4.79
CA HIS A 233 -2.61 12.82 5.69
C HIS A 233 -4.01 13.43 5.47
N ALA A 234 -4.35 13.71 4.21
CA ALA A 234 -5.62 14.33 3.85
C ALA A 234 -6.82 13.44 4.16
N ALA A 235 -6.72 12.12 3.88
CA ALA A 235 -7.81 11.18 4.14
C ALA A 235 -8.11 11.04 5.64
N LEU A 236 -7.09 10.89 6.47
CA LEU A 236 -7.29 10.83 7.93
C LEU A 236 -7.91 12.12 8.47
N MET A 237 -7.42 13.28 8.01
CA MET A 237 -7.99 14.57 8.41
C MET A 237 -9.45 14.70 7.96
N LEU A 238 -9.74 14.39 6.68
CA LEU A 238 -11.09 14.51 6.13
C LEU A 238 -12.06 13.56 6.83
N CYS A 239 -11.75 12.27 6.97
CA CYS A 239 -12.64 11.31 7.61
C CYS A 239 -12.91 11.66 9.08
N ASN A 240 -11.88 12.06 9.86
CA ASN A 240 -12.07 12.51 11.23
C ASN A 240 -12.95 13.76 11.33
N GLN A 241 -12.73 14.76 10.47
CA GLN A 241 -13.57 15.97 10.45
C GLN A 241 -14.99 15.67 9.97
N SER A 242 -15.18 14.75 9.06
CA SER A 242 -16.48 14.28 8.62
C SER A 242 -17.27 13.67 9.77
N VAL A 243 -16.67 12.80 10.58
CA VAL A 243 -17.29 12.26 11.81
C VAL A 243 -17.68 13.41 12.75
N GLN A 244 -16.80 14.37 12.98
CA GLN A 244 -17.09 15.53 13.83
C GLN A 244 -18.25 16.37 13.30
N LEU A 245 -18.37 16.57 11.98
CA LEU A 245 -19.43 17.36 11.35
C LEU A 245 -20.79 16.65 11.38
N HIS A 246 -20.82 15.32 11.49
CA HIS A 246 -22.06 14.54 11.69
C HIS A 246 -22.52 14.53 13.16
N GLY A 247 -21.62 14.83 14.11
CA GLY A 247 -21.92 14.74 15.55
C GLY A 247 -22.15 13.29 15.99
N ALA A 248 -23.11 13.06 16.88
CA ALA A 248 -23.31 11.76 17.52
C ALA A 248 -23.50 10.60 16.53
N ILE A 249 -24.24 10.81 15.44
CA ILE A 249 -24.52 9.76 14.45
C ILE A 249 -23.24 9.31 13.70
N GLY A 250 -22.25 10.21 13.55
CA GLY A 250 -20.99 9.87 12.90
C GLY A 250 -20.13 8.86 13.66
N PHE A 251 -20.44 8.59 14.93
CA PHE A 251 -19.76 7.60 15.78
C PHE A 251 -20.53 6.28 15.91
N THR A 252 -21.70 6.17 15.29
CA THR A 252 -22.54 4.97 15.38
C THR A 252 -22.31 4.04 14.21
N ASP A 253 -22.53 2.74 14.41
CA ASP A 253 -22.50 1.74 13.35
C ASP A 253 -23.72 1.82 12.41
N GLU A 254 -24.73 2.67 12.75
CA GLU A 254 -25.90 2.93 11.91
C GLU A 254 -25.57 3.81 10.70
N TYR A 255 -24.42 4.51 10.73
CA TYR A 255 -24.01 5.41 9.66
C TYR A 255 -22.67 4.97 9.06
N GLU A 256 -22.66 4.85 7.74
CA GLU A 256 -21.54 4.24 6.99
C GLU A 256 -20.19 4.99 7.09
N LEU A 257 -20.14 6.19 7.64
CA LEU A 257 -18.94 7.02 7.71
C LEU A 257 -17.78 6.33 8.45
N GLY A 258 -18.11 5.50 9.46
CA GLY A 258 -17.12 4.69 10.19
C GLY A 258 -16.33 3.74 9.31
N ILE A 259 -16.95 3.19 8.26
CA ILE A 259 -16.31 2.30 7.29
C ILE A 259 -15.18 3.03 6.56
N TYR A 260 -15.44 4.26 6.12
CA TYR A 260 -14.43 5.07 5.40
C TYR A 260 -13.29 5.51 6.33
N LEU A 261 -13.58 5.86 7.58
CA LEU A 261 -12.54 6.18 8.57
C LEU A 261 -11.64 4.98 8.85
N ASN A 262 -12.22 3.80 9.11
CA ASN A 262 -11.46 2.59 9.39
C ASN A 262 -10.60 2.16 8.19
N ARG A 263 -11.14 2.27 6.97
CA ARG A 263 -10.38 2.02 5.75
C ARG A 263 -9.26 3.03 5.54
N ALA A 264 -9.50 4.32 5.81
CA ALA A 264 -8.48 5.36 5.75
C ALA A 264 -7.36 5.10 6.77
N LEU A 265 -7.66 4.65 7.99
CA LEU A 265 -6.67 4.25 8.99
C LEU A 265 -5.78 3.11 8.48
N SER A 266 -6.37 2.03 8.00
CA SER A 266 -5.64 0.86 7.49
C SER A 266 -4.77 1.21 6.28
N LEU A 267 -5.32 1.90 5.27
CA LEU A 267 -4.57 2.28 4.08
C LEU A 267 -3.49 3.33 4.36
N SER A 268 -3.73 4.26 5.29
CA SER A 268 -2.74 5.29 5.62
C SER A 268 -1.50 4.71 6.31
N ALA A 269 -1.63 3.58 6.99
CA ALA A 269 -0.53 2.86 7.61
C ALA A 269 0.17 1.89 6.65
N TRP A 270 -0.60 1.28 5.72
CA TRP A 270 -0.10 0.26 4.80
C TRP A 270 0.99 0.81 3.87
N LEU A 271 2.11 0.09 3.73
CA LEU A 271 3.32 0.49 3.02
C LEU A 271 3.91 1.83 3.50
N GLY A 272 3.75 2.17 4.75
CA GLY A 272 4.28 3.38 5.37
C GLY A 272 3.26 4.52 5.52
N ASN A 273 3.42 5.27 6.60
CA ASN A 273 2.57 6.41 6.93
C ASN A 273 3.08 7.73 6.30
N ALA A 274 2.30 8.80 6.45
CA ALA A 274 2.61 10.10 5.87
C ALA A 274 3.97 10.67 6.33
N ALA A 275 4.37 10.44 7.60
CA ALA A 275 5.64 10.96 8.13
C ALA A 275 6.84 10.18 7.56
N GLU A 276 6.71 8.86 7.44
CA GLU A 276 7.72 7.99 6.84
C GLU A 276 7.96 8.35 5.37
N HIS A 277 6.91 8.57 4.59
CA HIS A 277 7.04 8.99 3.19
C HIS A 277 7.60 10.39 3.02
N ARG A 278 7.31 11.34 3.93
CA ARG A 278 7.96 12.67 3.91
C ARG A 278 9.45 12.55 4.17
N ARG A 279 9.88 11.72 5.15
CA ARG A 279 11.30 11.47 5.40
C ARG A 279 12.00 10.81 4.21
N ARG A 280 11.34 9.79 3.60
CA ARG A 280 11.85 9.12 2.39
C ARG A 280 12.03 10.11 1.24
N TRP A 281 11.04 10.95 1.00
CA TRP A 281 11.10 11.99 -0.03
C TRP A 281 12.24 12.97 0.21
N GLY A 282 12.40 13.46 1.45
CA GLY A 282 13.50 14.37 1.84
C GLY A 282 14.87 13.74 1.61
N ALA A 283 15.09 12.51 2.08
CA ALA A 283 16.36 11.80 1.87
C ALA A 283 16.70 11.63 0.38
N LEU A 284 15.71 11.38 -0.46
CA LEU A 284 15.90 11.32 -1.90
C LEU A 284 16.16 12.71 -2.51
N ALA A 285 15.57 13.78 -2.01
CA ALA A 285 15.82 15.15 -2.45
C ALA A 285 17.23 15.64 -2.08
N ASP A 286 17.67 15.39 -0.84
CA ASP A 286 19.01 15.77 -0.35
C ASP A 286 20.14 15.12 -1.17
N ALA A 287 19.98 13.85 -1.51
CA ALA A 287 20.94 13.12 -2.35
C ALA A 287 21.09 13.71 -3.77
N SER A 288 20.23 14.68 -4.19
CA SER A 288 20.36 15.42 -5.46
C SER A 288 21.01 16.79 -5.34
N GLY A 289 21.27 17.28 -4.12
CA GLY A 289 21.67 18.68 -3.90
C GLY A 289 20.54 19.70 -4.16
N ALA A 290 19.29 19.24 -4.35
CA ALA A 290 18.17 20.11 -4.71
C ALA A 290 17.70 21.02 -3.56
N LEU A 291 18.12 20.75 -2.33
CA LEU A 291 17.77 21.53 -1.12
C LEU A 291 18.88 22.54 -0.71
N THR A 292 19.98 22.63 -1.45
CA THR A 292 21.12 23.53 -1.16
C THR A 292 21.23 24.72 -2.11
N ALA A 293 20.22 24.96 -2.94
CA ALA A 293 20.15 26.09 -3.88
C ALA A 293 19.12 27.14 -3.45
#